data_113300ad91d51b295a21e282eef16857
#
_entry.id   113300ad91d51b295a21e282eef16857
#
_cell.length_a   1.000
_cell.length_b   1.000
_cell.length_c   1.000
_cell.angle_alpha   90.00
_cell.angle_beta   90.00
_cell.angle_gamma   90.00
#
_symmetry.space_group_name_H-M   'P 1'
#
loop_
_entity.id
_entity.type
_entity.pdbx_description
1 polymer ?
#
loop_
_entity_poly.entity_id
_entity_poly.type
_entity_poly.pdbx_seq_one_letter_code
_entity_poly.pdbx_strand_id
1 'polypeptide(L)'
;MATKNGQIKRTLIKDFEVSRYSKAITCMKVKEQDTMICALLTDNQQGIFIVSKAGYGGLYSEQEVSIVGLKAAGIKALNLKNDSIAAVDVFDPLENYSVLILSEDGQMKRLKLNDIPACKRTTKGITLYKNLKTKNNLL
;
A
#
# COMPACT_ATOMS: atom_id res chain seq x y z
N MET A 1 6.23 -2.18 -4.17
CA MET A 1 5.27 -2.20 -5.30
C MET A 1 3.97 -2.80 -4.83
N ALA A 2 2.84 -2.15 -5.16
CA ALA A 2 1.52 -2.63 -4.78
C ALA A 2 0.50 -2.48 -5.91
N THR A 3 -0.56 -3.31 -5.86
CA THR A 3 -1.66 -3.30 -6.84
C THR A 3 -2.98 -2.91 -6.20
N LYS A 4 -3.90 -2.44 -7.02
CA LYS A 4 -5.26 -2.03 -6.64
C LYS A 4 -6.03 -3.16 -5.91
N ASN A 5 -5.89 -4.40 -6.36
CA ASN A 5 -6.57 -5.54 -5.76
C ASN A 5 -5.81 -6.14 -4.56
N GLY A 6 -4.83 -5.41 -4.03
CA GLY A 6 -4.19 -5.72 -2.75
C GLY A 6 -3.06 -6.75 -2.81
N GLN A 7 -2.33 -6.84 -3.91
CA GLN A 7 -1.05 -7.54 -3.93
C GLN A 7 0.07 -6.56 -3.58
N ILE A 8 1.06 -7.02 -2.82
CA ILE A 8 2.25 -6.24 -2.46
C ILE A 8 3.49 -7.12 -2.49
N LYS A 9 4.62 -6.55 -2.88
CA LYS A 9 5.92 -7.21 -2.83
C LYS A 9 7.05 -6.22 -2.64
N ARG A 10 8.19 -6.73 -2.18
CA ARG A 10 9.49 -6.05 -2.27
C ARG A 10 10.36 -6.74 -3.30
N THR A 11 11.21 -5.99 -3.98
CA THR A 11 12.22 -6.50 -4.91
C THR A 11 13.49 -5.70 -4.70
N LEU A 12 14.63 -6.36 -4.65
CA LEU A 12 15.90 -5.67 -4.47
C LEU A 12 16.21 -4.79 -5.68
N ILE A 13 16.74 -3.59 -5.44
CA ILE A 13 17.11 -2.66 -6.49
C ILE A 13 18.10 -3.30 -7.48
N LYS A 14 19.05 -4.10 -6.98
CA LYS A 14 20.01 -4.82 -7.82
C LYS A 14 19.36 -5.73 -8.87
N ASP A 15 18.15 -6.24 -8.64
CA ASP A 15 17.44 -7.10 -9.60
C ASP A 15 16.97 -6.31 -10.84
N PHE A 16 17.00 -4.97 -10.78
CA PHE A 16 16.70 -4.07 -11.89
C PHE A 16 17.93 -3.66 -12.68
N GLU A 17 19.12 -4.06 -12.27
CA GLU A 17 20.36 -3.85 -13.02
C GLU A 17 20.36 -4.78 -14.24
N VAL A 18 20.09 -4.19 -15.40
CA VAL A 18 19.99 -4.91 -16.68
C VAL A 18 21.03 -4.40 -17.67
N SER A 19 21.49 -5.26 -18.56
CA SER A 19 22.47 -4.91 -19.59
C SER A 19 21.97 -3.91 -20.64
N ARG A 20 20.66 -3.74 -20.77
CA ARG A 20 20.01 -2.83 -21.74
C ARG A 20 18.90 -2.02 -21.06
N TYR A 21 19.21 -0.81 -20.66
CA TYR A 21 18.25 0.12 -20.03
C TYR A 21 17.17 0.66 -20.98
N SER A 22 17.37 0.55 -22.30
CA SER A 22 16.37 0.98 -23.29
C SER A 22 15.20 0.00 -23.47
N LYS A 23 15.28 -1.19 -22.88
CA LYS A 23 14.22 -2.19 -22.98
C LYS A 23 13.39 -2.22 -21.69
N ALA A 24 12.07 -2.11 -21.83
CA ALA A 24 11.16 -2.28 -20.69
C ALA A 24 11.27 -3.70 -20.12
N ILE A 25 11.26 -3.80 -18.80
CA ILE A 25 11.30 -5.07 -18.06
C ILE A 25 10.04 -5.21 -17.21
N THR A 26 9.59 -6.45 -17.03
CA THR A 26 8.48 -6.73 -16.13
C THR A 26 8.96 -6.61 -14.69
N CYS A 27 8.40 -5.67 -13.93
CA CYS A 27 8.75 -5.45 -12.53
C CYS A 27 7.84 -6.21 -11.54
N MET A 28 6.65 -6.62 -11.97
CA MET A 28 5.68 -7.37 -11.18
C MET A 28 4.72 -8.14 -12.10
N LYS A 29 4.36 -9.37 -11.72
CA LYS A 29 3.29 -10.11 -12.41
C LYS A 29 1.94 -9.63 -11.86
N VAL A 30 1.30 -8.74 -12.60
CA VAL A 30 -0.04 -8.24 -12.29
C VAL A 30 -1.07 -9.23 -12.83
N LYS A 31 -2.09 -9.57 -12.01
CA LYS A 31 -3.18 -10.47 -12.41
C LYS A 31 -4.13 -9.77 -13.39
N GLU A 32 -4.92 -10.56 -14.13
CA GLU A 32 -6.01 -10.01 -14.95
C GLU A 32 -6.95 -9.15 -14.10
N GLN A 33 -7.40 -8.04 -14.67
CA GLN A 33 -8.29 -7.06 -14.03
C GLN A 33 -7.69 -6.38 -12.77
N ASP A 34 -6.37 -6.48 -12.56
CA ASP A 34 -5.67 -5.75 -11.51
C ASP A 34 -4.77 -4.68 -12.14
N THR A 35 -4.36 -3.69 -11.37
CA THR A 35 -3.53 -2.58 -11.82
C THR A 35 -2.52 -2.23 -10.75
N MET A 36 -1.28 -1.97 -11.16
CA MET A 36 -0.26 -1.45 -10.27
C MET A 36 -0.60 0.00 -9.89
N ILE A 37 -0.58 0.32 -8.60
CA ILE A 37 -0.94 1.65 -8.09
C ILE A 37 0.26 2.44 -7.60
N CYS A 38 1.31 1.77 -7.12
CA CYS A 38 2.53 2.45 -6.67
C CYS A 38 3.77 1.57 -6.77
N ALA A 39 4.91 2.25 -6.86
CA ALA A 39 6.24 1.71 -6.62
C ALA A 39 7.01 2.74 -5.80
N LEU A 40 7.50 2.35 -4.64
CA LEU A 40 8.17 3.21 -3.67
C LEU A 40 9.53 2.60 -3.32
N LEU A 41 10.50 3.45 -3.02
CA LEU A 41 11.81 3.02 -2.52
C LEU A 41 11.72 2.85 -1.00
N THR A 42 12.37 1.82 -0.48
CA THR A 42 12.51 1.56 0.96
C THR A 42 13.93 1.13 1.28
N ASP A 43 14.32 1.25 2.54
CA ASP A 43 15.66 0.93 3.04
C ASP A 43 15.71 -0.28 3.98
N ASN A 44 14.62 -1.04 4.04
CA ASN A 44 14.44 -2.20 4.92
C ASN A 44 14.17 -1.86 6.40
N GLN A 45 13.90 -0.61 6.74
CA GLN A 45 13.58 -0.15 8.10
C GLN A 45 12.23 0.57 8.19
N GLN A 46 11.56 0.75 7.06
CA GLN A 46 10.37 1.58 6.97
C GLN A 46 9.09 0.84 7.37
N GLY A 47 8.11 1.63 7.80
CA GLY A 47 6.73 1.22 7.95
C GLY A 47 5.96 1.40 6.64
N ILE A 48 4.93 0.60 6.46
CA ILE A 48 3.98 0.71 5.36
C ILE A 48 2.66 1.20 5.91
N PHE A 49 2.16 2.30 5.38
CA PHE A 49 0.79 2.76 5.55
C PHE A 49 -0.04 2.33 4.35
N ILE A 50 -1.17 1.71 4.58
CA ILE A 50 -2.06 1.24 3.52
C ILE A 50 -3.50 1.60 3.85
N VAL A 51 -4.25 2.07 2.85
CA VAL A 51 -5.65 2.42 2.99
C VAL A 51 -6.47 1.90 1.82
N SER A 52 -7.65 1.39 2.11
CA SER A 52 -8.63 0.92 1.12
C SER A 52 -9.63 2.01 0.76
N LYS A 53 -10.29 1.87 -0.38
CA LYS A 53 -11.32 2.82 -0.83
C LYS A 53 -12.51 2.92 0.13
N ALA A 54 -12.85 1.84 0.81
CA ALA A 54 -13.90 1.85 1.84
C ALA A 54 -13.47 2.46 3.19
N GLY A 55 -12.23 3.01 3.29
CA GLY A 55 -11.74 3.70 4.49
C GLY A 55 -11.15 2.80 5.56
N TYR A 56 -10.83 1.56 5.25
CA TYR A 56 -10.08 0.67 6.14
C TYR A 56 -8.59 0.73 5.81
N GLY A 57 -7.75 0.51 6.82
CA GLY A 57 -6.32 0.45 6.59
C GLY A 57 -5.53 0.24 7.86
N GLY A 58 -4.22 0.39 7.78
CA GLY A 58 -3.35 0.20 8.92
C GLY A 58 -1.88 0.38 8.60
N LEU A 59 -1.10 0.13 9.63
CA LEU A 59 0.36 0.23 9.60
C LEU A 59 0.95 -1.14 9.90
N TYR A 60 1.99 -1.53 9.17
CA TYR A 60 2.83 -2.68 9.47
C TYR A 60 4.25 -2.47 8.96
N SER A 61 5.20 -3.24 9.49
CA SER A 61 6.59 -3.16 9.04
C SER A 61 6.72 -3.66 7.61
N GLU A 62 7.56 -3.02 6.78
CA GLU A 62 7.89 -3.54 5.46
C GLU A 62 8.49 -4.96 5.51
N GLN A 63 9.04 -5.38 6.64
CA GLN A 63 9.58 -6.72 6.82
C GLN A 63 8.53 -7.83 6.77
N GLU A 64 7.24 -7.51 6.97
CA GLU A 64 6.15 -8.45 6.72
C GLU A 64 5.91 -8.73 5.23
N VAL A 65 6.53 -7.95 4.34
CA VAL A 65 6.42 -8.10 2.89
C VAL A 65 7.65 -8.83 2.38
N SER A 66 7.44 -10.00 1.76
CA SER A 66 8.52 -10.84 1.25
C SER A 66 9.31 -10.14 0.14
N ILE A 67 10.64 -10.31 0.15
CA ILE A 67 11.51 -9.93 -0.95
C ILE A 67 11.43 -11.05 -1.99
N VAL A 68 11.04 -10.72 -3.21
CA VAL A 68 10.86 -11.67 -4.30
C VAL A 68 11.31 -11.07 -5.64
N GLY A 69 11.64 -11.92 -6.59
CA GLY A 69 12.14 -11.49 -7.90
C GLY A 69 11.11 -10.73 -8.75
N LEU A 70 11.60 -10.15 -9.84
CA LEU A 70 10.83 -9.26 -10.73
C LEU A 70 9.51 -9.87 -11.21
N LYS A 71 9.50 -11.13 -11.61
CA LYS A 71 8.32 -11.80 -12.20
C LYS A 71 7.31 -12.32 -11.18
N ALA A 72 7.51 -12.09 -9.87
CA ALA A 72 6.58 -12.53 -8.84
C ALA A 72 5.36 -11.60 -8.74
N ALA A 73 4.20 -12.16 -8.42
CA ALA A 73 2.95 -11.41 -8.22
C ALA A 73 2.87 -10.72 -6.84
N GLY A 74 3.67 -11.16 -5.88
CA GLY A 74 3.59 -10.67 -4.50
C GLY A 74 2.62 -11.46 -3.62
N ILE A 75 2.33 -10.88 -2.47
CA ILE A 75 1.49 -11.46 -1.42
C ILE A 75 0.35 -10.49 -1.09
N LYS A 76 -0.64 -10.94 -0.31
CA LYS A 76 -1.77 -10.11 0.10
C LYS A 76 -1.30 -8.97 1.01
N ALA A 77 -1.62 -7.73 0.64
CA ALA A 77 -1.25 -6.51 1.37
C ALA A 77 -2.22 -6.18 2.52
N LEU A 78 -3.51 -6.45 2.32
CA LEU A 78 -4.60 -6.20 3.26
C LEU A 78 -5.72 -7.21 2.97
N ASN A 79 -6.53 -7.56 3.96
CA ASN A 79 -7.68 -8.45 3.74
C ASN A 79 -8.88 -7.66 3.22
N LEU A 80 -8.90 -7.45 1.92
CA LEU A 80 -9.98 -6.75 1.22
C LEU A 80 -11.16 -7.72 0.99
N LYS A 81 -12.34 -7.32 1.44
CA LYS A 81 -13.61 -8.00 1.11
C LYS A 81 -14.40 -7.09 0.19
N ASN A 82 -14.42 -7.37 -1.11
CA ASN A 82 -15.10 -6.55 -2.13
C ASN A 82 -14.69 -5.06 -2.09
N ASP A 83 -13.42 -4.80 -1.82
CA ASP A 83 -12.83 -3.48 -1.69
C ASP A 83 -11.52 -3.44 -2.48
N SER A 84 -10.96 -2.26 -2.68
CA SER A 84 -9.70 -2.07 -3.37
C SER A 84 -8.79 -1.12 -2.59
N ILE A 85 -7.50 -1.20 -2.83
CA ILE A 85 -6.54 -0.25 -2.26
C ILE A 85 -6.74 1.12 -2.91
N ALA A 86 -6.84 2.15 -2.09
CA ALA A 86 -6.82 3.55 -2.51
C ALA A 86 -5.40 4.08 -2.59
N ALA A 87 -4.61 3.88 -1.53
CA ALA A 87 -3.23 4.34 -1.48
C ALA A 87 -2.34 3.44 -0.61
N VAL A 88 -1.05 3.47 -0.92
CA VAL A 88 0.03 2.88 -0.12
C VAL A 88 1.15 3.90 -0.04
N ASP A 89 1.71 4.07 1.14
CA ASP A 89 2.89 4.92 1.36
C ASP A 89 3.85 4.25 2.33
N VAL A 90 5.06 4.75 2.40
CA VAL A 90 6.11 4.30 3.30
C VAL A 90 6.57 5.44 4.19
N PHE A 91 6.95 5.14 5.42
CA PHE A 91 7.33 6.15 6.40
C PHE A 91 8.43 5.62 7.33
N ASP A 92 9.25 6.52 7.86
CA ASP A 92 10.18 6.19 8.93
C ASP A 92 9.42 6.09 10.26
N PRO A 93 9.40 4.92 10.92
CA PRO A 93 8.67 4.76 12.18
C PRO A 93 9.23 5.58 13.35
N LEU A 94 10.43 6.13 13.21
CA LEU A 94 11.04 6.99 14.22
C LEU A 94 10.59 8.45 14.13
N GLU A 95 9.96 8.83 13.03
CA GLU A 95 9.50 10.19 12.80
C GLU A 95 7.98 10.39 12.99
N ASN A 96 7.59 11.61 13.25
CA ASN A 96 6.18 11.99 13.45
C ASN A 96 5.55 12.45 12.15
N TYR A 97 4.83 11.56 11.49
CA TYR A 97 4.08 11.88 10.28
C TYR A 97 2.60 12.10 10.53
N SER A 98 2.02 12.92 9.67
CA SER A 98 0.56 13.03 9.51
C SER A 98 0.20 12.73 8.07
N VAL A 99 -0.89 11.99 7.88
CA VAL A 99 -1.47 11.73 6.57
C VAL A 99 -2.78 12.49 6.42
N LEU A 100 -3.07 12.93 5.21
CA LEU A 100 -4.34 13.53 4.83
C LEU A 100 -5.10 12.52 4.00
N ILE A 101 -6.30 12.16 4.46
CA ILE A 101 -7.21 11.27 3.74
C ILE A 101 -8.29 12.15 3.11
N LEU A 102 -8.44 12.01 1.79
CA LEU A 102 -9.45 12.72 1.01
C LEU A 102 -10.53 11.75 0.54
N SER A 103 -11.77 12.17 0.58
CA SER A 103 -12.91 11.44 0.04
C SER A 103 -13.43 12.05 -1.26
N GLU A 104 -14.14 11.24 -2.04
CA GLU A 104 -14.70 11.65 -3.35
C GLU A 104 -15.67 12.83 -3.22
N ASP A 105 -16.28 13.05 -2.06
CA ASP A 105 -17.18 14.19 -1.76
C ASP A 105 -16.44 15.46 -1.31
N GLY A 106 -15.11 15.47 -1.40
CA GLY A 106 -14.29 16.64 -1.09
C GLY A 106 -14.03 16.86 0.41
N GLN A 107 -14.30 15.87 1.26
CA GLN A 107 -13.96 15.95 2.67
C GLN A 107 -12.53 15.51 2.91
N MET A 108 -11.87 16.10 3.88
CA MET A 108 -10.51 15.79 4.28
C MET A 108 -10.43 15.49 5.77
N LYS A 109 -9.67 14.45 6.11
CA LYS A 109 -9.34 14.10 7.49
C LYS A 109 -7.82 14.00 7.64
N ARG A 110 -7.27 14.66 8.66
CA ARG A 110 -5.87 14.50 9.08
C ARG A 110 -5.76 13.44 10.16
N LEU A 111 -4.82 12.51 10.00
CA LEU A 111 -4.47 11.48 10.98
C LEU A 111 -2.98 11.59 11.31
N LYS A 112 -2.64 11.44 12.58
CA LYS A 112 -1.24 11.22 12.98
C LYS A 112 -0.95 9.72 12.88
N LEU A 113 0.12 9.33 12.22
CA LEU A 113 0.46 7.91 12.07
C LEU A 113 0.69 7.22 13.42
N ASN A 114 1.26 7.93 14.38
CA ASN A 114 1.53 7.40 15.72
C ASN A 114 0.24 7.07 16.53
N ASP A 115 -0.90 7.64 16.15
CA ASP A 115 -2.20 7.34 16.78
C ASP A 115 -2.86 6.09 16.15
N ILE A 116 -2.30 5.55 15.06
CA ILE A 116 -2.82 4.38 14.38
C ILE A 116 -2.10 3.14 14.91
N PRO A 117 -2.82 2.19 15.52
CA PRO A 117 -2.18 0.97 16.02
C PRO A 117 -1.62 0.13 14.87
N ALA A 118 -0.44 -0.44 15.09
CA ALA A 118 0.12 -1.39 14.14
C ALA A 118 -0.82 -2.61 13.99
N CYS A 119 -0.95 -3.09 12.79
CA CYS A 119 -1.77 -4.26 12.48
C CYS A 119 -0.95 -5.31 11.72
N LYS A 120 -1.43 -6.54 11.69
CA LYS A 120 -0.86 -7.58 10.83
C LYS A 120 -1.36 -7.36 9.39
N ARG A 121 -0.46 -7.52 8.43
CA ARG A 121 -0.74 -7.41 6.98
C ARG A 121 -1.98 -8.20 6.53
N THR A 122 -2.27 -9.36 7.14
CA THR A 122 -3.38 -10.24 6.75
C THR A 122 -4.74 -9.84 7.32
N THR A 123 -4.82 -8.76 8.11
CA THR A 123 -6.06 -8.26 8.70
C THR A 123 -6.78 -7.29 7.76
N LYS A 124 -8.00 -6.94 8.08
CA LYS A 124 -8.75 -5.86 7.40
C LYS A 124 -8.21 -4.46 7.77
N GLY A 125 -7.39 -4.38 8.84
CA GLY A 125 -7.01 -3.11 9.44
C GLY A 125 -8.13 -2.52 10.28
N ILE A 126 -7.98 -1.24 10.60
CA ILE A 126 -8.95 -0.45 11.36
C ILE A 126 -9.73 0.50 10.46
N THR A 127 -10.82 1.05 10.94
CA THR A 127 -11.54 2.12 10.24
C THR A 127 -10.80 3.43 10.44
N LEU A 128 -10.15 3.92 9.38
CA LEU A 128 -9.44 5.20 9.36
C LEU A 128 -10.37 6.36 9.00
N TYR A 129 -11.29 6.11 8.08
CA TYR A 129 -12.28 7.07 7.63
C TYR A 129 -13.65 6.39 7.58
N LYS A 130 -14.64 7.00 8.23
CA LYS A 130 -16.03 6.56 8.19
C LYS A 130 -16.91 7.73 7.77
N ASN A 131 -17.49 7.63 6.59
CA ASN A 131 -18.53 8.55 6.20
C ASN A 131 -19.88 8.06 6.76
N LEU A 132 -20.49 8.87 7.61
CA LEU A 132 -21.76 8.53 8.30
C LEU A 132 -23.00 8.76 7.43
N LYS A 133 -22.88 9.50 6.33
CA LYS A 133 -24.03 9.99 5.54
C LYS A 133 -24.13 9.44 4.12
N THR A 134 -23.04 9.03 3.51
CA THR A 134 -23.00 8.52 2.12
C THR A 134 -21.96 7.40 2.00
N LYS A 135 -22.18 6.47 1.06
CA LYS A 135 -21.17 5.45 0.69
C LYS A 135 -20.16 6.07 -0.27
N ASN A 136 -19.31 6.94 0.22
CA ASN A 136 -18.25 7.53 -0.59
C ASN A 136 -16.94 6.78 -0.39
N ASN A 137 -16.18 6.65 -1.47
CA ASN A 137 -14.88 6.02 -1.45
C ASN A 137 -13.77 7.04 -1.14
N LEU A 138 -12.61 6.56 -0.77
CA LEU A 138 -11.39 7.36 -0.73
C LEU A 138 -10.78 7.46 -2.14
N LEU A 139 -10.19 8.60 -2.40
CA LEU A 139 -9.46 8.88 -3.64
C LEU A 139 -8.10 8.20 -3.66
#